data_165a73ab4954a0812278853d1bf6cd36
#
_entry.id   165a73ab4954a0812278853d1bf6cd36
#
_cell.length_a   1.000
_cell.length_b   1.000
_cell.length_c   1.000
_cell.angle_alpha   90.00
_cell.angle_beta   90.00
_cell.angle_gamma   90.00
#
_symmetry.space_group_name_H-M   'P 1'
#
loop_
_entity.id
_entity.type
_entity.pdbx_description
1 polymer ?
#
loop_
_entity_poly.entity_id
_entity_poly.type
_entity_poly.pdbx_seq_one_letter_code
_entity_poly.pdbx_strand_id
1 'polypeptide(L)'
;MNQLPQLVAQCTWANRAWLQFIVDKAASDDWLLRRLSHIMLGERAWFQRIHGQEPGRDIWALFPVLQLEQLSAEHERIFAELLDGDLARVVSFQRFTGERYQSPVGAVLLHLTLHGAHHRGQMATHSSAIGIAPINTDFIEYCRIHNL
;
A
#
# COMPACT_ATOMS: atom_id res chain seq x y z
N MET A 1 19.37 -10.02 -9.22
CA MET A 1 18.71 -10.18 -7.91
C MET A 1 17.27 -9.68 -8.04
N ASN A 2 16.27 -10.50 -7.76
CA ASN A 2 14.87 -10.04 -7.81
C ASN A 2 14.51 -9.37 -6.47
N GLN A 3 14.41 -8.05 -6.44
CA GLN A 3 14.13 -7.29 -5.22
C GLN A 3 12.63 -7.04 -4.98
N LEU A 4 11.76 -7.46 -5.90
CA LEU A 4 10.33 -7.23 -5.76
C LEU A 4 9.74 -7.80 -4.46
N PRO A 5 10.09 -9.04 -4.01
CA PRO A 5 9.61 -9.55 -2.73
C PRO A 5 10.01 -8.68 -1.54
N GLN A 6 11.23 -8.16 -1.52
CA GLN A 6 11.71 -7.27 -0.45
C GLN A 6 10.99 -5.93 -0.46
N LEU A 7 10.73 -5.35 -1.65
CA LEU A 7 9.96 -4.11 -1.77
C LEU A 7 8.51 -4.27 -1.31
N VAL A 8 7.88 -5.41 -1.64
CA VAL A 8 6.53 -5.74 -1.17
C VAL A 8 6.51 -5.91 0.35
N ALA A 9 7.47 -6.64 0.92
CA ALA A 9 7.59 -6.81 2.36
C ALA A 9 7.82 -5.47 3.09
N GLN A 10 8.67 -4.60 2.53
CA GLN A 10 8.84 -3.23 3.04
C GLN A 10 7.53 -2.43 2.96
N CYS A 11 6.78 -2.55 1.87
CA CYS A 11 5.51 -1.83 1.72
C CYS A 11 4.50 -2.23 2.81
N THR A 12 4.33 -3.52 3.07
CA THR A 12 3.45 -4.05 4.12
C THR A 12 3.90 -3.60 5.52
N TRP A 13 5.20 -3.73 5.81
CA TRP A 13 5.78 -3.25 7.06
C TRP A 13 5.55 -1.76 7.27
N ALA A 14 5.80 -0.95 6.24
CA ALA A 14 5.63 0.49 6.30
C ALA A 14 4.17 0.92 6.52
N ASN A 15 3.21 0.25 5.88
CA ASN A 15 1.78 0.52 6.10
C ASN A 15 1.39 0.23 7.55
N ARG A 16 1.86 -0.88 8.14
CA ARG A 16 1.63 -1.21 9.55
C ARG A 16 2.28 -0.21 10.50
N ALA A 17 3.52 0.19 10.20
CA ALA A 17 4.25 1.18 11.01
C ALA A 17 3.51 2.54 11.02
N TRP A 18 3.00 2.98 9.87
CA TRP A 18 2.20 4.20 9.79
C TRP A 18 0.84 4.07 10.49
N LEU A 19 0.20 2.90 10.43
CA LEU A 19 -1.04 2.66 11.18
C LEU A 19 -0.80 2.78 12.70
N GLN A 20 0.25 2.14 13.20
CA GLN A 20 0.63 2.24 14.61
C GLN A 20 0.99 3.69 15.00
N PHE A 21 1.74 4.39 14.14
CA PHE A 21 2.06 5.82 14.35
C PHE A 21 0.79 6.68 14.48
N ILE A 22 -0.21 6.47 13.62
CA ILE A 22 -1.48 7.20 13.70
C ILE A 22 -2.18 6.92 15.03
N VAL A 23 -2.26 5.66 15.44
CA VAL A 23 -2.89 5.27 16.72
C VAL A 23 -2.19 5.94 17.91
N ASP A 24 -0.86 5.95 17.92
CA ASP A 24 -0.08 6.39 19.07
C ASP A 24 0.10 7.91 19.15
N LYS A 25 0.15 8.59 18.01
CA LYS A 25 0.60 9.99 17.94
C LYS A 25 -0.40 10.95 17.29
N ALA A 26 -1.31 10.45 16.47
CA ALA A 26 -2.17 11.25 15.60
C ALA A 26 -3.59 10.68 15.48
N ALA A 27 -4.13 10.09 16.55
CA ALA A 27 -5.41 9.37 16.54
C ALA A 27 -6.63 10.22 16.10
N SER A 28 -6.55 11.54 16.20
CA SER A 28 -7.59 12.48 15.75
C SER A 28 -7.32 13.10 14.38
N ASP A 29 -6.24 12.70 13.69
CA ASP A 29 -5.89 13.25 12.38
C ASP A 29 -6.52 12.43 11.25
N ASP A 30 -7.72 12.85 10.83
CA ASP A 30 -8.45 12.21 9.73
C ASP A 30 -7.71 12.30 8.39
N TRP A 31 -6.82 13.27 8.20
CA TRP A 31 -6.07 13.40 6.97
C TRP A 31 -5.04 12.25 6.82
N LEU A 32 -4.27 11.97 7.88
CA LEU A 32 -3.34 10.85 7.91
C LEU A 32 -4.07 9.52 7.76
N LEU A 33 -5.15 9.32 8.49
CA LEU A 33 -5.94 8.09 8.43
C LEU A 33 -6.55 7.89 7.03
N ARG A 34 -7.08 8.96 6.41
CA ARG A 34 -7.61 8.91 5.04
C ARG A 34 -6.53 8.62 4.01
N ARG A 35 -5.31 9.16 4.20
CA ARG A 35 -4.19 8.89 3.29
C ARG A 35 -3.73 7.45 3.37
N LEU A 36 -3.63 6.88 4.57
CA LEU A 36 -3.33 5.46 4.75
C LEU A 36 -4.45 4.57 4.21
N SER A 37 -5.71 4.95 4.45
CA SER A 37 -6.87 4.27 3.85
C SER A 37 -6.76 4.23 2.33
N HIS A 38 -6.41 5.35 1.68
CA HIS A 38 -6.23 5.43 0.23
C HIS A 38 -5.14 4.48 -0.28
N ILE A 39 -4.00 4.38 0.40
CA ILE A 39 -2.96 3.42 0.03
C ILE A 39 -3.55 1.99 0.00
N MET A 40 -4.20 1.59 1.07
CA MET A 40 -4.70 0.22 1.22
C MET A 40 -5.92 -0.07 0.34
N LEU A 41 -6.80 0.91 0.14
CA LEU A 41 -7.91 0.79 -0.80
C LEU A 41 -7.43 0.71 -2.26
N GLY A 42 -6.35 1.41 -2.59
CA GLY A 42 -5.66 1.30 -3.87
C GLY A 42 -5.10 -0.11 -4.10
N GLU A 43 -4.42 -0.68 -3.10
CA GLU A 43 -3.96 -2.08 -3.13
C GLU A 43 -5.13 -3.03 -3.36
N ARG A 44 -6.21 -2.93 -2.58
CA ARG A 44 -7.42 -3.76 -2.73
C ARG A 44 -8.01 -3.66 -4.14
N ALA A 45 -8.13 -2.45 -4.69
CA ALA A 45 -8.66 -2.25 -6.03
C ALA A 45 -7.80 -2.95 -7.10
N TRP A 46 -6.48 -2.95 -6.93
CA TRP A 46 -5.59 -3.66 -7.84
C TRP A 46 -5.65 -5.18 -7.67
N PHE A 47 -5.76 -5.69 -6.44
CA PHE A 47 -5.97 -7.12 -6.20
C PHE A 47 -7.26 -7.60 -6.84
N GLN A 48 -8.34 -6.84 -6.73
CA GLN A 48 -9.61 -7.13 -7.39
C GLN A 48 -9.44 -7.22 -8.92
N ARG A 49 -8.73 -6.25 -9.55
CA ARG A 49 -8.43 -6.30 -10.99
C ARG A 49 -7.60 -7.51 -11.39
N ILE A 50 -6.58 -7.85 -10.60
CA ILE A 50 -5.73 -9.04 -10.85
C ILE A 50 -6.55 -10.33 -10.83
N HIS A 51 -7.58 -10.39 -9.99
CA HIS A 51 -8.50 -11.54 -9.89
C HIS A 51 -9.73 -11.43 -10.80
N GLY A 52 -9.76 -10.45 -11.71
CA GLY A 52 -10.88 -10.28 -12.67
C GLY A 52 -12.16 -9.76 -12.05
N GLN A 53 -12.07 -9.14 -10.88
CA GLN A 53 -13.20 -8.54 -10.17
C GLN A 53 -13.30 -7.04 -10.50
N GLU A 54 -14.51 -6.49 -10.45
CA GLU A 54 -14.71 -5.05 -10.57
C GLU A 54 -14.28 -4.34 -9.28
N PRO A 55 -13.35 -3.38 -9.33
CA PRO A 55 -12.89 -2.70 -8.14
C PRO A 55 -13.90 -1.70 -7.61
N GLY A 56 -13.93 -1.53 -6.29
CA GLY A 56 -14.66 -0.46 -5.64
C GLY A 56 -14.13 0.91 -6.11
N ARG A 57 -15.04 1.87 -6.31
CA ARG A 57 -14.70 3.19 -6.86
C ARG A 57 -14.24 4.20 -5.81
N ASP A 58 -14.69 4.04 -4.57
CA ASP A 58 -14.32 4.96 -3.48
C ASP A 58 -12.99 4.55 -2.84
N ILE A 59 -11.91 4.86 -3.55
CA ILE A 59 -10.54 4.63 -3.08
C ILE A 59 -10.03 5.72 -2.12
N TRP A 60 -10.88 6.70 -1.78
CA TRP A 60 -10.59 7.78 -0.83
C TRP A 60 -11.46 7.73 0.43
N ALA A 61 -12.23 6.66 0.62
CA ALA A 61 -13.02 6.47 1.83
C ALA A 61 -12.13 6.47 3.08
N LEU A 62 -12.62 7.05 4.15
CA LEU A 62 -11.98 6.99 5.46
C LEU A 62 -12.34 5.66 6.13
N PHE A 63 -11.36 4.78 6.29
CA PHE A 63 -11.56 3.51 6.98
C PHE A 63 -11.14 3.63 8.45
N PRO A 64 -11.94 3.06 9.37
CA PRO A 64 -11.54 2.94 10.77
C PRO A 64 -10.28 2.08 10.93
N VAL A 65 -9.50 2.35 11.98
CA VAL A 65 -8.26 1.63 12.31
C VAL A 65 -8.43 0.11 12.25
N LEU A 66 -9.47 -0.42 12.90
CA LEU A 66 -9.74 -1.86 12.91
C LEU A 66 -9.90 -2.46 11.50
N GLN A 67 -10.56 -1.74 10.59
CA GLN A 67 -10.70 -2.20 9.20
C GLN A 67 -9.36 -2.16 8.45
N LEU A 68 -8.50 -1.18 8.73
CA LEU A 68 -7.16 -1.10 8.15
C LEU A 68 -6.25 -2.22 8.67
N GLU A 69 -6.37 -2.61 9.93
CA GLU A 69 -5.67 -3.77 10.49
C GLU A 69 -6.10 -5.07 9.78
N GLN A 70 -7.39 -5.26 9.56
CA GLN A 70 -7.93 -6.41 8.84
C GLN A 70 -7.46 -6.44 7.37
N LEU A 71 -7.52 -5.29 6.68
CA LEU A 71 -6.99 -5.16 5.32
C LEU A 71 -5.49 -5.45 5.25
N SER A 72 -4.71 -4.97 6.22
CA SER A 72 -3.27 -5.23 6.28
C SER A 72 -2.95 -6.72 6.32
N ALA A 73 -3.65 -7.48 7.16
CA ALA A 73 -3.47 -8.93 7.25
C ALA A 73 -3.91 -9.66 5.97
N GLU A 74 -5.02 -9.23 5.36
CA GLU A 74 -5.50 -9.77 4.08
C GLU A 74 -4.52 -9.49 2.94
N HIS A 75 -4.05 -8.25 2.83
CA HIS A 75 -3.12 -7.82 1.77
C HIS A 75 -1.78 -8.54 1.86
N GLU A 76 -1.26 -8.76 3.05
CA GLU A 76 -0.02 -9.53 3.23
C GLU A 76 -0.16 -10.95 2.66
N ARG A 77 -1.29 -11.62 2.90
CA ARG A 77 -1.59 -12.94 2.34
C ARG A 77 -1.71 -12.90 0.80
N ILE A 78 -2.41 -11.90 0.26
CA ILE A 78 -2.57 -11.75 -1.19
C ILE A 78 -1.23 -11.43 -1.87
N PHE A 79 -0.41 -10.58 -1.29
CA PHE A 79 0.93 -10.30 -1.80
C PHE A 79 1.79 -11.56 -1.84
N ALA A 80 1.78 -12.37 -0.77
CA ALA A 80 2.53 -13.63 -0.74
C ALA A 80 2.06 -14.59 -1.84
N GLU A 81 0.74 -14.76 -2.02
CA GLU A 81 0.16 -15.58 -3.08
C GLU A 81 0.58 -15.09 -4.48
N LEU A 82 0.52 -13.79 -4.73
CA LEU A 82 0.88 -13.22 -6.03
C LEU A 82 2.38 -13.30 -6.32
N LEU A 83 3.24 -13.17 -5.30
CA LEU A 83 4.69 -13.31 -5.44
C LEU A 83 5.12 -14.76 -5.73
N ASP A 84 4.37 -15.75 -5.24
CA ASP A 84 4.60 -17.18 -5.51
C ASP A 84 4.02 -17.62 -6.87
N GLY A 85 3.20 -16.78 -7.48
CA GLY A 85 2.56 -17.03 -8.76
C GLY A 85 3.36 -16.56 -9.98
N ASP A 86 2.72 -16.58 -11.15
CA ASP A 86 3.29 -16.11 -12.41
C ASP A 86 3.26 -14.57 -12.50
N LEU A 87 4.37 -13.94 -12.17
CA LEU A 87 4.54 -12.48 -12.26
C LEU A 87 4.52 -11.94 -13.70
N ALA A 88 4.73 -12.78 -14.71
CA ALA A 88 4.65 -12.39 -16.12
C ALA A 88 3.22 -12.47 -16.67
N ARG A 89 2.30 -13.11 -15.93
CA ARG A 89 0.88 -13.20 -16.31
C ARG A 89 0.31 -11.79 -16.54
N VAL A 90 -0.23 -11.56 -17.74
CA VAL A 90 -0.83 -10.27 -18.11
C VAL A 90 -2.27 -10.22 -17.65
N VAL A 91 -2.62 -9.14 -16.97
CA VAL A 91 -4.00 -8.82 -16.56
C VAL A 91 -4.53 -7.65 -17.39
N SER A 92 -5.76 -7.77 -17.84
CA SER A 92 -6.49 -6.68 -18.53
C SER A 92 -7.38 -5.98 -17.52
N PHE A 93 -7.38 -4.66 -17.54
CA PHE A 93 -8.21 -3.86 -16.64
C PHE A 93 -8.71 -2.59 -17.32
N GLN A 94 -9.76 -2.02 -16.77
CA GLN A 94 -10.31 -0.74 -17.20
C GLN A 94 -10.11 0.30 -16.10
N ARG A 95 -9.63 1.50 -16.47
CA ARG A 95 -9.59 2.64 -15.56
C ARG A 95 -11.00 3.17 -15.33
N PHE A 96 -11.18 3.91 -14.24
CA PHE A 96 -12.46 4.60 -13.96
C PHE A 96 -12.83 5.63 -15.04
N THR A 97 -11.87 6.06 -15.85
CA THR A 97 -12.04 6.91 -17.02
C THR A 97 -12.54 6.16 -18.28
N GLY A 98 -12.62 4.83 -18.21
CA GLY A 98 -13.12 3.98 -19.31
C GLY A 98 -12.03 3.37 -20.20
N GLU A 99 -10.80 3.83 -20.11
CA GLU A 99 -9.66 3.34 -20.92
C GLU A 99 -9.25 1.93 -20.49
N ARG A 100 -8.90 1.09 -21.47
CA ARG A 100 -8.44 -0.28 -21.24
C ARG A 100 -6.92 -0.37 -21.34
N TYR A 101 -6.35 -1.11 -20.40
CA TYR A 101 -4.91 -1.36 -20.30
C TYR A 101 -4.63 -2.82 -20.01
N GLN A 102 -3.37 -3.19 -20.26
CA GLN A 102 -2.83 -4.48 -19.89
C GLN A 102 -1.49 -4.28 -19.19
N SER A 103 -1.24 -5.09 -18.16
CA SER A 103 0.03 -5.06 -17.45
C SER A 103 0.36 -6.43 -16.87
N PRO A 104 1.64 -6.81 -16.80
CA PRO A 104 2.05 -8.00 -16.06
C PRO A 104 1.78 -7.81 -14.56
N VAL A 105 1.44 -8.89 -13.86
CA VAL A 105 1.23 -8.87 -12.40
C VAL A 105 2.42 -8.26 -11.67
N GLY A 106 3.66 -8.63 -12.03
CA GLY A 106 4.87 -8.07 -11.40
C GLY A 106 4.98 -6.55 -11.54
N ALA A 107 4.54 -5.97 -12.68
CA ALA A 107 4.53 -4.52 -12.86
C ALA A 107 3.46 -3.85 -11.98
N VAL A 108 2.31 -4.51 -11.77
CA VAL A 108 1.28 -4.02 -10.85
C VAL A 108 1.81 -4.04 -9.41
N LEU A 109 2.45 -5.12 -8.97
CA LEU A 109 3.04 -5.21 -7.63
C LEU A 109 4.09 -4.11 -7.40
N LEU A 110 4.97 -3.88 -8.37
CA LEU A 110 5.95 -2.79 -8.31
C LEU A 110 5.25 -1.42 -8.24
N HIS A 111 4.21 -1.21 -9.05
CA HIS A 111 3.41 0.02 -8.96
C HIS A 111 2.84 0.25 -7.56
N LEU A 112 2.32 -0.78 -6.89
CA LEU A 112 1.76 -0.66 -5.54
C LEU A 112 2.82 -0.24 -4.51
N THR A 113 4.04 -0.77 -4.60
CA THR A 113 5.14 -0.35 -3.70
C THR A 113 5.50 1.12 -3.89
N LEU A 114 5.59 1.58 -5.15
CA LEU A 114 5.88 2.98 -5.50
C LEU A 114 4.73 3.92 -5.11
N HIS A 115 3.49 3.52 -5.34
CA HIS A 115 2.28 4.26 -4.94
C HIS A 115 2.22 4.44 -3.42
N GLY A 116 2.45 3.37 -2.66
CA GLY A 116 2.52 3.42 -1.21
C GLY A 116 3.64 4.35 -0.72
N ALA A 117 4.84 4.24 -1.28
CA ALA A 117 5.98 5.11 -0.92
C ALA A 117 5.68 6.59 -1.20
N HIS A 118 5.07 6.91 -2.37
CA HIS A 118 4.66 8.28 -2.72
C HIS A 118 3.71 8.88 -1.66
N HIS A 119 2.66 8.16 -1.28
CA HIS A 119 1.70 8.66 -0.31
C HIS A 119 2.24 8.70 1.12
N ARG A 120 3.12 7.77 1.52
CA ARG A 120 3.81 7.83 2.82
C ARG A 120 4.74 9.04 2.92
N GLY A 121 5.39 9.43 1.82
CA GLY A 121 6.14 10.69 1.75
C GLY A 121 5.26 11.93 2.01
N GLN A 122 4.04 11.95 1.46
CA GLN A 122 3.05 13.00 1.76
C GLN A 122 2.62 12.98 3.23
N MET A 123 2.42 11.78 3.81
CA MET A 123 2.09 11.63 5.23
C MET A 123 3.21 12.17 6.13
N ALA A 124 4.47 11.90 5.79
CA ALA A 124 5.62 12.43 6.52
C ALA A 124 5.68 13.96 6.48
N THR A 125 5.42 14.56 5.32
CA THR A 125 5.34 16.02 5.17
C THR A 125 4.22 16.63 6.02
N HIS A 126 3.02 16.03 5.97
CA HIS A 126 1.88 16.49 6.77
C HIS A 126 2.14 16.36 8.27
N SER A 127 2.69 15.21 8.72
CA SER A 127 3.04 14.98 10.12
C SER A 127 4.00 16.04 10.65
N SER A 128 5.05 16.38 9.87
CA SER A 128 5.99 17.45 10.22
C SER A 128 5.29 18.81 10.31
N ALA A 129 4.38 19.10 9.39
CA ALA A 129 3.65 20.37 9.35
C ALA A 129 2.74 20.57 10.57
N ILE A 130 2.21 19.49 11.15
CA ILE A 130 1.40 19.55 12.39
C ILE A 130 2.24 19.38 13.66
N GLY A 131 3.57 19.41 13.55
CA GLY A 131 4.49 19.37 14.69
C GLY A 131 4.77 17.97 15.27
N ILE A 132 4.42 16.91 14.56
CA ILE A 132 4.69 15.53 14.95
C ILE A 132 5.82 14.98 14.08
N ALA A 133 6.95 14.58 14.70
CA ALA A 133 8.07 14.01 13.95
C ALA A 133 7.63 12.70 13.25
N PRO A 134 7.78 12.60 11.91
CA PRO A 134 7.37 11.40 11.18
C PRO A 134 8.28 10.20 11.48
N ILE A 135 7.75 9.00 11.25
CA ILE A 135 8.56 7.78 11.27
C ILE A 135 9.32 7.63 9.95
N ASN A 136 10.50 7.00 10.02
CA ASN A 136 11.26 6.62 8.83
C ASN A 136 10.83 5.22 8.37
N THR A 137 10.26 5.14 7.18
CA THR A 137 9.84 3.88 6.54
C THR A 137 10.52 3.67 5.18
N ASP A 138 11.67 4.28 4.95
CA ASP A 138 12.46 4.12 3.73
C ASP A 138 12.92 2.66 3.55
N PHE A 139 13.13 2.25 2.31
CA PHE A 139 13.57 0.89 2.01
C PHE A 139 14.92 0.55 2.66
N ILE A 140 15.86 1.51 2.71
CA ILE A 140 17.16 1.28 3.35
C ILE A 140 17.03 1.10 4.87
N GLU A 141 16.07 1.78 5.51
CA GLU A 141 15.78 1.59 6.93
C GLU A 141 15.17 0.21 7.19
N TYR A 142 14.25 -0.22 6.32
CA TYR A 142 13.72 -1.58 6.36
C TYR A 142 14.83 -2.63 6.27
N CYS A 143 15.76 -2.49 5.32
CA CYS A 143 16.90 -3.39 5.17
C CYS A 143 17.78 -3.42 6.43
N ARG A 144 18.07 -2.24 7.02
CA ARG A 144 18.86 -2.13 8.24
C ARG A 144 18.22 -2.86 9.43
N ILE A 145 16.91 -2.69 9.62
CA ILE A 145 16.16 -3.31 10.74
C ILE A 145 16.09 -4.84 10.59
N HIS A 146 15.98 -5.34 9.35
CA HIS A 146 15.79 -6.76 9.05
C HIS A 146 17.09 -7.48 8.67
N ASN A 147 18.25 -6.81 8.76
CA ASN A 147 19.58 -7.36 8.43
C ASN A 147 19.66 -7.93 6.99
N LEU A 148 19.12 -7.19 6.01
CA LEU A 148 19.11 -7.56 4.60
C LEU A 148 20.26 -6.93 3.83
#